data_206053f92a28db520131aef0b7cfa072
#
_entry.id   206053f92a28db520131aef0b7cfa072
#
_cell.length_a   1.000
_cell.length_b   1.000
_cell.length_c   1.000
_cell.angle_alpha   90.00
_cell.angle_beta   90.00
_cell.angle_gamma   90.00
#
_symmetry.space_group_name_H-M   'P 1'
#
loop_
_entity.id
_entity.type
_entity.pdbx_description
1 polymer ?
#
loop_
_entity_poly.entity_id
_entity_poly.type
_entity_poly.pdbx_seq_one_letter_code
_entity_poly.pdbx_strand_id
1 'polypeptide(L)'
;SVYEPFGRAIAGRREKVHFQLHFGAVYKENGEYGWSRDLDEIRRTFDWEMKALGTDYVDFGFLHCVDEESDIRDIERAGIFDFVKTLKAQGVVRHIGFSSHTPSVANKLLDTGVIDMMMFSVNPAYDLEQGDEYGIGSTAERAALMRRCEAEGVGISVMKPIHGGQLLSAQTSPFRVALTKTQC
;
A
#
# COMPACT_ATOMS: atom_id res chain seq x y z
N SER A 1 7.21 17.42 -7.03
CA SER A 1 7.37 16.17 -6.29
C SER A 1 7.80 16.46 -4.85
N VAL A 2 7.39 15.62 -3.92
CA VAL A 2 7.75 15.75 -2.48
C VAL A 2 9.02 14.99 -2.14
N TYR A 3 9.54 14.15 -3.00
CA TYR A 3 10.67 13.24 -2.72
C TYR A 3 11.98 13.99 -2.42
N GLU A 4 12.34 14.97 -3.23
CA GLU A 4 13.57 15.76 -2.98
C GLU A 4 13.56 16.53 -1.67
N PRO A 5 12.47 17.23 -1.26
CA PRO A 5 12.37 17.82 0.06
C PRO A 5 12.53 16.81 1.19
N PHE A 6 11.92 15.62 1.07
CA PHE A 6 12.10 14.55 2.04
C PHE A 6 13.56 14.05 2.08
N GLY A 7 14.15 13.79 0.91
CA GLY A 7 15.57 13.38 0.83
C GLY A 7 16.50 14.35 1.54
N ARG A 8 16.30 15.65 1.32
CA ARG A 8 17.09 16.69 2.03
C ARG A 8 16.84 16.70 3.54
N ALA A 9 15.59 16.52 3.96
CA ALA A 9 15.23 16.55 5.39
C ALA A 9 15.81 15.39 6.19
N ILE A 10 16.03 14.23 5.55
CA ILE A 10 16.56 13.02 6.20
C ILE A 10 18.05 12.80 5.93
N ALA A 11 18.72 13.69 5.21
CA ALA A 11 20.16 13.56 4.93
C ALA A 11 20.96 13.34 6.22
N GLY A 12 21.75 12.26 6.27
CA GLY A 12 22.48 11.83 7.45
C GLY A 12 21.61 11.21 8.57
N ARG A 13 20.35 10.92 8.31
CA ARG A 13 19.42 10.32 9.28
C ARG A 13 18.54 9.22 8.64
N ARG A 14 18.97 8.65 7.52
CA ARG A 14 18.17 7.67 6.75
C ARG A 14 17.71 6.49 7.60
N GLU A 15 18.54 6.03 8.51
CA GLU A 15 18.25 4.91 9.41
C GLU A 15 17.16 5.19 10.46
N LYS A 16 16.76 6.45 10.62
CA LYS A 16 15.74 6.87 11.60
C LYS A 16 14.33 6.92 11.02
N VAL A 17 14.18 6.65 9.72
CA VAL A 17 12.90 6.70 9.03
C VAL A 17 12.72 5.45 8.18
N HIS A 18 11.46 5.09 7.96
CA HIS A 18 11.09 4.00 7.06
C HIS A 18 10.42 4.58 5.83
N PHE A 19 10.90 4.17 4.66
CA PHE A 19 10.30 4.55 3.39
C PHE A 19 9.48 3.41 2.80
N GLN A 20 8.30 3.77 2.30
CA GLN A 20 7.44 2.93 1.50
C GLN A 20 7.29 3.55 0.11
N LEU A 21 7.67 2.80 -0.92
CA LEU A 21 7.45 3.17 -2.32
C LEU A 21 6.51 2.17 -2.98
N HIS A 22 5.82 2.61 -4.04
CA HIS A 22 4.79 1.83 -4.70
C HIS A 22 5.16 1.53 -6.16
N PHE A 23 5.38 0.28 -6.51
CA PHE A 23 5.57 -0.21 -7.87
C PHE A 23 4.24 -0.20 -8.63
N GLY A 24 4.14 0.66 -9.62
CA GLY A 24 2.93 0.91 -10.39
C GLY A 24 2.27 2.25 -10.11
N ALA A 25 2.66 2.96 -9.07
CA ALA A 25 2.44 4.40 -8.95
C ALA A 25 3.57 5.10 -9.68
N VAL A 26 3.28 5.87 -10.72
CA VAL A 26 4.30 6.45 -11.59
C VAL A 26 4.12 7.95 -11.75
N TYR A 27 5.22 8.65 -12.02
CA TYR A 27 5.20 10.04 -12.42
C TYR A 27 5.60 10.14 -13.89
N LYS A 28 4.70 10.69 -14.70
CA LYS A 28 4.94 10.95 -16.12
C LYS A 28 5.94 12.09 -16.31
N GLU A 29 6.48 12.22 -17.51
CA GLU A 29 7.45 13.27 -17.84
C GLU A 29 6.92 14.70 -17.57
N ASN A 30 5.61 14.92 -17.73
CA ASN A 30 4.95 16.19 -17.41
C ASN A 30 4.72 16.41 -15.89
N GLY A 31 5.14 15.45 -15.04
CA GLY A 31 4.97 15.50 -13.59
C GLY A 31 3.61 15.04 -13.07
N GLU A 32 2.71 14.61 -13.96
CA GLU A 32 1.43 14.03 -13.55
C GLU A 32 1.61 12.66 -12.90
N TYR A 33 0.87 12.44 -11.84
CA TYR A 33 0.74 11.14 -11.22
C TYR A 33 -0.14 10.23 -12.07
N GLY A 34 0.24 8.97 -12.17
CA GLY A 34 -0.51 7.95 -12.89
C GLY A 34 -0.26 6.56 -12.37
N TRP A 35 -0.92 5.60 -12.99
CA TRP A 35 -0.73 4.18 -12.70
C TRP A 35 -0.20 3.48 -13.93
N SER A 36 0.68 2.49 -13.72
CA SER A 36 1.26 1.72 -14.81
C SER A 36 1.50 0.27 -14.40
N ARG A 37 1.37 -0.63 -15.38
CA ARG A 37 1.85 -2.01 -15.31
C ARG A 37 3.01 -2.25 -16.30
N ASP A 38 3.53 -1.19 -16.91
CA ASP A 38 4.74 -1.26 -17.73
C ASP A 38 5.98 -1.32 -16.84
N LEU A 39 6.75 -2.40 -16.96
CA LEU A 39 7.91 -2.64 -16.10
C LEU A 39 9.02 -1.60 -16.31
N ASP A 40 9.23 -1.12 -17.54
CA ASP A 40 10.28 -0.14 -17.79
C ASP A 40 9.90 1.24 -17.24
N GLU A 41 8.61 1.60 -17.28
CA GLU A 41 8.11 2.82 -16.65
C GLU A 41 8.23 2.74 -15.12
N ILE A 42 7.89 1.59 -14.54
CA ILE A 42 8.04 1.33 -13.10
C ILE A 42 9.50 1.44 -12.66
N ARG A 43 10.43 0.83 -13.42
CA ARG A 43 11.88 0.91 -13.14
C ARG A 43 12.38 2.34 -13.17
N ARG A 44 12.06 3.09 -14.24
CA ARG A 44 12.47 4.50 -14.35
C ARG A 44 11.95 5.35 -13.19
N THR A 45 10.68 5.14 -12.81
CA THR A 45 10.08 5.86 -11.68
C THR A 45 10.78 5.50 -10.38
N PHE A 46 11.00 4.22 -10.10
CA PHE A 46 11.68 3.76 -8.90
C PHE A 46 13.10 4.31 -8.80
N ASP A 47 13.88 4.25 -9.87
CA ASP A 47 15.24 4.79 -9.91
C ASP A 47 15.26 6.31 -9.66
N TRP A 48 14.30 7.02 -10.21
CA TRP A 48 14.14 8.45 -9.98
C TRP A 48 13.76 8.76 -8.52
N GLU A 49 12.83 8.00 -7.92
CA GLU A 49 12.42 8.14 -6.53
C GLU A 49 13.60 7.91 -5.57
N MET A 50 14.36 6.84 -5.79
CA MET A 50 15.55 6.50 -5.00
C MET A 50 16.59 7.62 -5.06
N LYS A 51 16.84 8.16 -6.26
CA LYS A 51 17.76 9.28 -6.46
C LYS A 51 17.27 10.56 -5.78
N ALA A 52 15.98 10.88 -5.90
CA ALA A 52 15.38 12.06 -5.30
C ALA A 52 15.36 12.00 -3.76
N LEU A 53 15.18 10.79 -3.21
CA LEU A 53 15.27 10.54 -1.77
C LEU A 53 16.72 10.47 -1.26
N GLY A 54 17.70 10.30 -2.15
CA GLY A 54 19.10 10.16 -1.77
C GLY A 54 19.39 8.91 -0.94
N THR A 55 18.79 7.78 -1.31
CA THR A 55 18.90 6.50 -0.60
C THR A 55 19.20 5.36 -1.56
N ASP A 56 19.88 4.34 -1.08
CA ASP A 56 20.19 3.10 -1.80
C ASP A 56 19.26 1.93 -1.42
N TYR A 57 18.38 2.13 -0.45
CA TYR A 57 17.35 1.15 -0.07
C TYR A 57 16.06 1.80 0.38
N VAL A 58 14.97 1.02 0.31
CA VAL A 58 13.69 1.32 0.94
C VAL A 58 13.27 0.18 1.86
N ASP A 59 12.53 0.52 2.90
CA ASP A 59 12.09 -0.47 3.87
C ASP A 59 10.94 -1.30 3.30
N PHE A 60 10.04 -0.67 2.54
CA PHE A 60 8.87 -1.31 1.98
C PHE A 60 8.68 -0.97 0.50
N GLY A 61 8.58 -2.00 -0.34
CA GLY A 61 8.23 -1.90 -1.75
C GLY A 61 6.87 -2.55 -1.99
N PHE A 62 5.86 -1.76 -2.36
CA PHE A 62 4.48 -2.20 -2.48
C PHE A 62 4.03 -2.31 -3.93
N LEU A 63 3.41 -3.43 -4.31
CA LEU A 63 2.64 -3.53 -5.53
C LEU A 63 1.42 -2.63 -5.40
N HIS A 64 1.27 -1.68 -6.34
CA HIS A 64 0.28 -0.61 -6.21
C HIS A 64 -1.10 -1.03 -6.69
N CYS A 65 -2.11 -0.84 -5.81
CA CYS A 65 -3.54 -0.93 -6.12
C CYS A 65 -3.90 -2.21 -6.89
N VAL A 66 -3.82 -3.34 -6.22
CA VAL A 66 -4.11 -4.67 -6.77
C VAL A 66 -5.50 -5.07 -6.27
N ASP A 67 -6.54 -4.76 -7.03
CA ASP A 67 -7.94 -4.89 -6.61
C ASP A 67 -8.71 -5.95 -7.39
N GLU A 68 -8.18 -6.36 -8.55
CA GLU A 68 -8.76 -7.38 -9.40
C GLU A 68 -7.79 -8.53 -9.69
N GLU A 69 -8.32 -9.69 -10.05
CA GLU A 69 -7.48 -10.83 -10.48
C GLU A 69 -6.71 -10.54 -11.78
N SER A 70 -7.24 -9.64 -12.61
CA SER A 70 -6.56 -9.13 -13.79
C SER A 70 -5.27 -8.39 -13.42
N ASP A 71 -5.29 -7.62 -12.31
CA ASP A 71 -4.09 -6.93 -11.83
C ASP A 71 -2.97 -7.91 -11.50
N ILE A 72 -3.30 -9.03 -10.82
CA ILE A 72 -2.32 -10.06 -10.50
C ILE A 72 -1.71 -10.64 -11.77
N ARG A 73 -2.56 -11.02 -12.75
CA ARG A 73 -2.09 -11.55 -14.04
C ARG A 73 -1.22 -10.57 -14.81
N ASP A 74 -1.56 -9.28 -14.77
CA ASP A 74 -0.79 -8.25 -15.47
C ASP A 74 0.56 -8.00 -14.79
N ILE A 75 0.61 -8.00 -13.46
CA ILE A 75 1.85 -7.92 -12.68
C ILE A 75 2.77 -9.10 -12.99
N GLU A 76 2.22 -10.31 -13.04
CA GLU A 76 2.98 -11.53 -13.38
C GLU A 76 3.49 -11.48 -14.82
N ARG A 77 2.60 -11.19 -15.78
CA ARG A 77 2.94 -11.13 -17.22
C ARG A 77 3.99 -10.06 -17.52
N ALA A 78 3.91 -8.92 -16.86
CA ALA A 78 4.90 -7.84 -17.02
C ALA A 78 6.23 -8.12 -16.30
N GLY A 79 6.33 -9.17 -15.49
CA GLY A 79 7.54 -9.50 -14.73
C GLY A 79 7.80 -8.57 -13.54
N ILE A 80 6.80 -7.80 -13.11
CA ILE A 80 6.93 -6.84 -12.00
C ILE A 80 7.20 -7.58 -10.69
N PHE A 81 6.55 -8.73 -10.47
CA PHE A 81 6.73 -9.54 -9.28
C PHE A 81 8.17 -10.06 -9.15
N ASP A 82 8.76 -10.53 -10.25
CA ASP A 82 10.14 -11.01 -10.27
C ASP A 82 11.14 -9.86 -10.10
N PHE A 83 10.84 -8.71 -10.67
CA PHE A 83 11.64 -7.50 -10.45
C PHE A 83 11.68 -7.13 -8.97
N VAL A 84 10.54 -7.06 -8.29
CA VAL A 84 10.47 -6.70 -6.87
C VAL A 84 11.16 -7.74 -5.98
N LYS A 85 11.02 -9.05 -6.29
CA LYS A 85 11.77 -10.13 -5.63
C LYS A 85 13.28 -9.99 -5.80
N THR A 86 13.72 -9.60 -6.99
CA THR A 86 15.13 -9.34 -7.27
C THR A 86 15.66 -8.19 -6.42
N LEU A 87 14.93 -7.09 -6.33
CA LEU A 87 15.29 -5.96 -5.47
C LEU A 87 15.36 -6.36 -3.99
N LYS A 88 14.46 -7.24 -3.53
CA LYS A 88 14.52 -7.78 -2.16
C LYS A 88 15.77 -8.63 -1.95
N ALA A 89 16.09 -9.51 -2.89
CA ALA A 89 17.30 -10.34 -2.82
C ALA A 89 18.59 -9.51 -2.81
N GLN A 90 18.59 -8.36 -3.46
CA GLN A 90 19.70 -7.39 -3.48
C GLN A 90 19.76 -6.48 -2.25
N GLY A 91 18.75 -6.52 -1.37
CA GLY A 91 18.63 -5.64 -0.21
C GLY A 91 18.19 -4.20 -0.51
N VAL A 92 17.85 -3.90 -1.77
CA VAL A 92 17.32 -2.59 -2.20
C VAL A 92 15.90 -2.38 -1.68
N VAL A 93 15.10 -3.43 -1.60
CA VAL A 93 13.80 -3.47 -0.94
C VAL A 93 13.88 -4.45 0.22
N ARG A 94 13.58 -4.04 1.44
CA ARG A 94 13.67 -4.93 2.61
C ARG A 94 12.46 -5.84 2.74
N HIS A 95 11.27 -5.28 2.53
CA HIS A 95 10.00 -5.97 2.68
C HIS A 95 9.11 -5.74 1.47
N ILE A 96 8.48 -6.81 0.98
CA ILE A 96 7.52 -6.75 -0.13
C ILE A 96 6.12 -6.61 0.45
N GLY A 97 5.35 -5.65 -0.07
CA GLY A 97 3.96 -5.47 0.26
C GLY A 97 3.09 -5.24 -0.97
N PHE A 98 1.83 -5.04 -0.72
CA PHE A 98 0.87 -4.60 -1.73
C PHE A 98 -0.19 -3.68 -1.11
N SER A 99 -0.89 -2.90 -1.94
CA SER A 99 -2.10 -2.18 -1.54
C SER A 99 -3.30 -2.75 -2.27
N SER A 100 -4.38 -2.97 -1.54
CA SER A 100 -5.64 -3.50 -2.08
C SER A 100 -6.84 -3.01 -1.27
N HIS A 101 -8.02 -3.07 -1.92
CA HIS A 101 -9.33 -2.84 -1.30
C HIS A 101 -10.18 -4.13 -1.26
N THR A 102 -9.74 -5.19 -1.94
CA THR A 102 -10.51 -6.40 -2.20
C THR A 102 -9.99 -7.60 -1.41
N PRO A 103 -10.71 -8.10 -0.38
CA PRO A 103 -10.23 -9.20 0.47
C PRO A 103 -9.88 -10.49 -0.28
N SER A 104 -10.66 -10.86 -1.30
CA SER A 104 -10.40 -12.06 -2.10
C SER A 104 -9.09 -11.97 -2.88
N VAL A 105 -8.80 -10.80 -3.46
CA VAL A 105 -7.55 -10.52 -4.18
C VAL A 105 -6.36 -10.47 -3.22
N ALA A 106 -6.54 -9.82 -2.07
CA ALA A 106 -5.52 -9.78 -1.02
C ALA A 106 -5.13 -11.20 -0.58
N ASN A 107 -6.11 -12.08 -0.36
CA ASN A 107 -5.85 -13.47 -0.02
C ASN A 107 -5.02 -14.21 -1.08
N LYS A 108 -5.26 -13.99 -2.38
CA LYS A 108 -4.47 -14.58 -3.47
C LYS A 108 -3.02 -14.10 -3.47
N LEU A 109 -2.79 -12.84 -3.16
CA LEU A 109 -1.42 -12.32 -3.02
C LEU A 109 -0.71 -12.93 -1.80
N LEU A 110 -1.40 -13.10 -0.68
CA LEU A 110 -0.85 -13.79 0.49
C LEU A 110 -0.50 -15.26 0.20
N ASP A 111 -1.28 -15.95 -0.64
CA ASP A 111 -1.01 -17.33 -1.07
C ASP A 111 0.35 -17.50 -1.78
N THR A 112 0.94 -16.42 -2.29
CA THR A 112 2.27 -16.45 -2.90
C THR A 112 3.39 -16.73 -1.89
N GLY A 113 3.16 -16.49 -0.60
CA GLY A 113 4.13 -16.68 0.48
C GLY A 113 5.31 -15.71 0.49
N VAL A 114 5.30 -14.66 -0.35
CA VAL A 114 6.40 -13.68 -0.44
C VAL A 114 6.05 -12.30 0.12
N ILE A 115 4.83 -12.12 0.59
CA ILE A 115 4.31 -10.85 1.10
C ILE A 115 4.65 -10.70 2.58
N ASP A 116 5.31 -9.59 2.91
CA ASP A 116 5.63 -9.22 4.29
C ASP A 116 4.62 -8.23 4.87
N MET A 117 3.97 -7.42 4.00
CA MET A 117 3.03 -6.37 4.43
C MET A 117 1.85 -6.21 3.48
N MET A 118 0.71 -5.81 4.03
CA MET A 118 -0.47 -5.42 3.28
C MET A 118 -0.89 -4.00 3.68
N MET A 119 -1.16 -3.13 2.70
CA MET A 119 -1.87 -1.87 2.94
C MET A 119 -3.35 -2.07 2.60
N PHE A 120 -4.20 -1.84 3.57
CA PHE A 120 -5.63 -2.09 3.43
C PHE A 120 -6.47 -1.00 4.08
N SER A 121 -7.67 -0.75 3.54
CA SER A 121 -8.61 0.20 4.15
C SER A 121 -9.21 -0.43 5.40
N VAL A 122 -8.95 0.16 6.58
CA VAL A 122 -9.48 -0.30 7.86
C VAL A 122 -10.09 0.89 8.58
N ASN A 123 -11.39 0.88 8.77
CA ASN A 123 -12.10 1.90 9.53
C ASN A 123 -13.51 1.43 9.92
N PRO A 124 -14.16 2.08 10.90
CA PRO A 124 -15.48 1.65 11.40
C PRO A 124 -16.56 1.57 10.33
N ALA A 125 -16.50 2.43 9.29
CA ALA A 125 -17.51 2.42 8.22
C ALA A 125 -17.45 1.16 7.34
N TYR A 126 -16.31 0.48 7.29
CA TYR A 126 -16.12 -0.73 6.47
C TYR A 126 -16.14 -2.01 7.29
N ASP A 127 -15.67 -1.94 8.55
CA ASP A 127 -15.38 -3.12 9.35
C ASP A 127 -16.50 -3.45 10.35
N LEU A 128 -17.43 -2.53 10.60
CA LEU A 128 -18.65 -2.76 11.40
C LEU A 128 -19.90 -2.96 10.55
N GLU A 129 -19.94 -2.35 9.36
CA GLU A 129 -21.04 -2.48 8.39
C GLU A 129 -20.42 -2.68 7.00
N GLN A 130 -21.19 -3.23 6.07
CA GLN A 130 -20.72 -3.34 4.68
C GLN A 130 -20.47 -1.94 4.11
N GLY A 131 -19.25 -1.71 3.62
CA GLY A 131 -18.82 -0.43 3.09
C GLY A 131 -19.31 -0.12 1.68
N ASP A 132 -18.89 1.03 1.19
CA ASP A 132 -19.10 1.52 -0.16
C ASP A 132 -17.98 1.08 -1.13
N GLU A 133 -17.73 1.86 -2.18
CA GLU A 133 -16.71 1.63 -3.22
C GLU A 133 -15.32 1.21 -2.70
N TYR A 134 -14.92 1.66 -1.51
CA TYR A 134 -13.61 1.34 -0.92
C TYR A 134 -13.68 0.33 0.24
N GLY A 135 -14.89 -0.09 0.59
CA GLY A 135 -15.16 -1.08 1.63
C GLY A 135 -15.61 -2.40 1.04
N ILE A 136 -14.90 -2.88 0.01
CA ILE A 136 -15.22 -4.12 -0.71
C ILE A 136 -15.13 -5.32 0.23
N GLY A 137 -16.05 -6.27 0.04
CA GLY A 137 -16.19 -7.45 0.85
C GLY A 137 -17.07 -7.25 2.09
N SER A 138 -17.53 -8.35 2.65
CA SER A 138 -18.29 -8.34 3.90
C SER A 138 -17.38 -8.07 5.09
N THR A 139 -17.97 -7.63 6.20
CA THR A 139 -17.22 -7.45 7.47
C THR A 139 -16.56 -8.75 7.94
N ALA A 140 -17.18 -9.89 7.67
CA ALA A 140 -16.63 -11.21 8.02
C ALA A 140 -15.38 -11.57 7.20
N GLU A 141 -15.40 -11.33 5.88
CA GLU A 141 -14.25 -11.54 4.99
C GLU A 141 -13.09 -10.63 5.36
N ARG A 142 -13.38 -9.37 5.63
CA ARG A 142 -12.38 -8.38 6.04
C ARG A 142 -11.74 -8.78 7.38
N ALA A 143 -12.55 -9.16 8.37
CA ALA A 143 -12.05 -9.64 9.66
C ALA A 143 -11.26 -10.96 9.52
N ALA A 144 -11.66 -11.85 8.63
CA ALA A 144 -10.91 -13.08 8.36
C ALA A 144 -9.54 -12.78 7.74
N LEU A 145 -9.46 -11.84 6.79
CA LEU A 145 -8.21 -11.39 6.19
C LEU A 145 -7.25 -10.81 7.25
N MET A 146 -7.74 -9.97 8.16
CA MET A 146 -6.92 -9.40 9.23
C MET A 146 -6.34 -10.51 10.15
N ARG A 147 -7.19 -11.46 10.56
CA ARG A 147 -6.72 -12.62 11.38
C ARG A 147 -5.71 -13.49 10.63
N ARG A 148 -5.88 -13.66 9.31
CA ARG A 148 -4.90 -14.35 8.49
C ARG A 148 -3.55 -13.65 8.50
N CYS A 149 -3.53 -12.33 8.27
CA CYS A 149 -2.28 -11.54 8.33
C CYS A 149 -1.59 -11.71 9.69
N GLU A 150 -2.33 -11.63 10.79
CA GLU A 150 -1.79 -11.85 12.14
C GLU A 150 -1.18 -13.26 12.29
N ALA A 151 -1.89 -14.29 11.86
CA ALA A 151 -1.44 -15.69 11.95
C ALA A 151 -0.20 -15.99 11.09
N GLU A 152 -0.08 -15.37 9.94
CA GLU A 152 1.03 -15.54 8.99
C GLU A 152 2.19 -14.54 9.24
N GLY A 153 2.07 -13.63 10.21
CA GLY A 153 3.08 -12.62 10.51
C GLY A 153 3.20 -11.52 9.45
N VAL A 154 2.15 -11.29 8.67
CA VAL A 154 2.08 -10.20 7.67
C VAL A 154 1.68 -8.90 8.35
N GLY A 155 2.52 -7.87 8.24
CA GLY A 155 2.23 -6.55 8.77
C GLY A 155 1.08 -5.85 8.03
N ILE A 156 0.33 -5.01 8.74
CA ILE A 156 -0.78 -4.25 8.14
C ILE A 156 -0.48 -2.76 8.23
N SER A 157 -0.45 -2.10 7.07
CA SER A 157 -0.45 -0.63 6.95
C SER A 157 -1.89 -0.16 6.70
N VAL A 158 -2.41 0.65 7.60
CA VAL A 158 -3.80 1.10 7.54
C VAL A 158 -3.93 2.31 6.64
N MET A 159 -4.77 2.21 5.61
CA MET A 159 -5.21 3.36 4.83
C MET A 159 -6.65 3.72 5.13
N LYS A 160 -7.00 4.99 4.91
CA LYS A 160 -8.36 5.55 5.11
C LYS A 160 -8.97 5.29 6.51
N PRO A 161 -8.22 5.45 7.63
CA PRO A 161 -8.74 5.14 8.97
C PRO A 161 -9.96 5.99 9.37
N ILE A 162 -10.16 7.12 8.71
CA ILE A 162 -11.30 8.03 8.89
C ILE A 162 -12.10 8.23 7.59
N HIS A 163 -12.15 7.19 6.75
CA HIS A 163 -12.92 7.19 5.48
C HIS A 163 -12.61 8.40 4.60
N GLY A 164 -11.31 8.71 4.38
CA GLY A 164 -10.90 9.89 3.61
C GLY A 164 -11.32 11.23 4.24
N GLY A 165 -11.59 11.27 5.54
CA GLY A 165 -12.06 12.43 6.26
C GLY A 165 -13.58 12.56 6.38
N GLN A 166 -14.35 11.72 5.69
CA GLN A 166 -15.84 11.80 5.72
C GLN A 166 -16.40 11.55 7.12
N LEU A 167 -15.78 10.65 7.89
CA LEU A 167 -16.20 10.41 9.28
C LEU A 167 -16.04 11.63 10.19
N LEU A 168 -15.18 12.57 9.84
CA LEU A 168 -14.98 13.81 10.59
C LEU A 168 -15.96 14.92 10.19
N SER A 169 -16.32 14.97 8.91
CA SER A 169 -17.12 16.07 8.32
C SER A 169 -18.63 15.80 8.31
N ALA A 170 -19.05 14.53 8.31
CA ALA A 170 -20.46 14.18 8.22
C ALA A 170 -21.17 14.50 9.53
N GLN A 171 -22.07 15.49 9.51
CA GLN A 171 -22.95 15.81 10.66
C GLN A 171 -23.84 14.63 11.04
N THR A 172 -24.04 13.70 10.12
CA THR A 172 -24.92 12.54 10.21
C THR A 172 -24.19 11.20 10.34
N SER A 173 -22.85 11.18 10.40
CA SER A 173 -22.11 9.92 10.52
C SER A 173 -22.42 9.24 11.85
N PRO A 174 -22.95 8.00 11.86
CA PRO A 174 -23.22 7.26 13.09
C PRO A 174 -21.93 6.97 13.89
N PHE A 175 -20.78 7.00 13.23
CA PHE A 175 -19.46 6.73 13.82
C PHE A 175 -18.81 7.97 14.45
N ARG A 176 -19.29 9.17 14.15
CA ARG A 176 -18.72 10.41 14.68
C ARG A 176 -18.66 10.44 16.21
N VAL A 177 -19.73 9.98 16.86
CA VAL A 177 -19.81 9.95 18.34
C VAL A 177 -18.88 8.89 18.92
N ALA A 178 -18.74 7.74 18.24
CA ALA A 178 -17.85 6.66 18.66
C ALA A 178 -16.38 7.07 18.55
N LEU A 179 -15.98 7.68 17.44
CA LEU A 179 -14.61 8.15 17.22
C LEU A 179 -14.19 9.23 18.23
N THR A 180 -15.05 10.21 18.50
CA THR A 180 -14.76 11.27 19.49
C THR A 180 -14.68 10.76 20.92
N LYS A 181 -15.34 9.66 21.26
CA LYS A 181 -15.25 9.02 22.58
C LYS A 181 -14.04 8.10 22.74
N THR A 182 -13.52 7.58 21.64
CA THR A 182 -12.36 6.65 21.65
C THR A 182 -11.03 7.39 21.61
N GLN A 183 -11.03 8.67 21.23
CA GLN A 183 -9.83 9.52 21.17
C GLN A 183 -9.60 10.35 22.46
N CYS A 184 -10.49 10.25 23.40
CA CYS A 184 -10.37 10.78 24.76
C CYS A 184 -10.01 9.70 25.75
#